data_eb1bc49372e134424b19f12b604a9e99
#
_entry.id   eb1bc49372e134424b19f12b604a9e99
#
_cell.length_a   1.000
_cell.length_b   1.000
_cell.length_c   1.000
_cell.angle_alpha   90.00
_cell.angle_beta   90.00
_cell.angle_gamma   90.00
#
_symmetry.space_group_name_H-M   'P 1'
#
loop_
_entity.id
_entity.type
_entity.pdbx_description
1 polymer ?
#
loop_
_entity_poly.entity_id
_entity_poly.type
_entity_poly.pdbx_seq_one_letter_code
_entity_poly.pdbx_strand_id
1 'polypeptide(L)'
;MTDHATAPGSSPSIEDRDAAASTQPASAGPAPKTAAFFDLDKTVIAKSSTLAFSKPFFDQGLINRRAVLKSSYAQFFFLLSGADHDQMDRMRTHITNMCTGWDVEQVKAIVAETLHDIVDPLVFAEAADLIADHKLCGRDVVVVSASGEEIVAPIARALGATHAMATRMVVEDGKYTGDVAFYCYGAGKVAAIQELAKREGYPLEHCYAYSDSITDLPMLESVGHPTAVNPDRALRKESMARGWPVLTFSRPVSLGDRIPVPSGAAGAPPAGGGRRGVSGGGGYD
;
A
#
# COMPACT_ATOMS: atom_id res chain seq x y z
N MET A 1 -31.06 37.25 79.75
CA MET A 1 -30.01 37.27 80.77
C MET A 1 -28.89 36.46 80.18
N THR A 2 -27.95 37.18 79.90
CA THR A 2 -26.50 37.21 80.02
C THR A 2 -25.79 36.40 78.92
N ASP A 3 -25.15 36.99 78.08
CA ASP A 3 -23.96 37.81 78.01
C ASP A 3 -22.69 37.06 77.57
N HIS A 4 -22.14 37.55 76.52
CA HIS A 4 -20.68 37.77 76.23
C HIS A 4 -19.77 36.53 76.11
N ALA A 5 -18.94 36.37 75.13
CA ALA A 5 -17.89 37.34 74.76
C ALA A 5 -17.28 36.98 73.39
N THR A 6 -17.04 37.96 72.63
CA THR A 6 -16.16 38.09 71.49
C THR A 6 -14.70 37.91 71.86
N ALA A 7 -13.92 37.15 71.08
CA ALA A 7 -12.47 37.26 71.08
C ALA A 7 -11.94 37.13 69.62
N PRO A 8 -10.83 37.80 69.30
CA PRO A 8 -10.54 38.29 67.98
C PRO A 8 -9.74 37.30 67.08
N GLY A 9 -9.84 37.55 65.80
CA GLY A 9 -9.16 36.81 64.74
C GLY A 9 -7.64 36.82 64.84
N SER A 10 -7.06 35.74 64.46
CA SER A 10 -5.69 35.65 64.00
C SER A 10 -5.66 35.34 62.51
N SER A 11 -5.19 36.32 61.75
CA SER A 11 -4.86 36.19 60.37
C SER A 11 -3.74 35.15 60.20
N PRO A 12 -3.84 34.21 59.25
CA PRO A 12 -2.72 33.34 58.96
C PRO A 12 -1.65 34.11 58.19
N SER A 13 -0.41 33.88 58.59
CA SER A 13 0.82 34.43 58.07
C SER A 13 1.10 34.05 56.65
N ILE A 14 1.83 34.93 55.95
CA ILE A 14 2.16 34.89 54.50
C ILE A 14 3.19 33.77 54.12
N GLU A 15 3.43 32.78 54.97
CA GLU A 15 4.47 31.75 54.70
C GLU A 15 4.02 30.41 54.21
N ASP A 16 2.75 30.17 53.95
CA ASP A 16 2.22 28.87 53.45
C ASP A 16 1.77 28.89 51.98
N ARG A 17 2.38 29.69 51.10
CA ARG A 17 2.01 29.76 49.68
C ARG A 17 3.03 29.20 48.67
N ASP A 18 4.06 28.50 49.10
CA ASP A 18 5.12 27.99 48.21
C ASP A 18 5.20 26.46 48.12
N ALA A 19 4.08 25.77 48.20
CA ALA A 19 4.01 24.33 47.90
C ALA A 19 2.94 23.99 46.83
N ALA A 20 2.77 24.86 45.85
CA ALA A 20 2.13 24.44 44.61
C ALA A 20 3.16 23.70 43.76
N ALA A 21 3.26 22.37 43.97
CA ALA A 21 4.04 21.49 43.14
C ALA A 21 3.66 21.74 41.66
N SER A 22 4.61 22.29 40.92
CA SER A 22 4.57 22.34 39.45
C SER A 22 4.55 20.90 38.94
N THR A 23 3.36 20.37 38.74
CA THR A 23 3.16 19.14 37.94
C THR A 23 3.53 19.52 36.52
N GLN A 24 4.80 19.38 36.17
CA GLN A 24 5.20 19.37 34.75
C GLN A 24 4.38 18.28 34.08
N PRO A 25 3.71 18.56 32.95
CA PRO A 25 3.10 17.51 32.17
C PRO A 25 4.20 16.53 31.79
N ALA A 26 4.02 15.26 32.16
CA ALA A 26 4.91 14.20 31.75
C ALA A 26 5.20 14.36 30.26
N SER A 27 6.47 14.44 29.89
CA SER A 27 6.89 14.51 28.51
C SER A 27 6.24 13.35 27.79
N ALA A 28 5.25 13.64 26.94
CA ALA A 28 4.64 12.63 26.08
C ALA A 28 5.81 12.03 25.28
N GLY A 29 6.07 10.75 25.48
CA GLY A 29 7.03 10.01 24.68
C GLY A 29 6.70 10.20 23.19
N PRO A 30 7.63 9.90 22.28
CA PRO A 30 7.37 10.03 20.85
C PRO A 30 6.05 9.32 20.52
N ALA A 31 5.20 9.98 19.74
CA ALA A 31 3.93 9.39 19.32
C ALA A 31 4.16 7.99 18.72
N PRO A 32 3.33 7.00 19.03
CA PRO A 32 3.53 5.66 18.53
C PRO A 32 3.53 5.65 16.99
N LYS A 33 4.45 4.91 16.41
CA LYS A 33 4.51 4.70 14.96
C LYS A 33 3.22 4.01 14.52
N THR A 34 2.54 4.53 13.49
CA THR A 34 1.28 3.97 12.99
C THR A 34 1.34 3.71 11.49
N ALA A 35 0.43 2.92 10.97
CA ALA A 35 0.38 2.57 9.56
C ALA A 35 -1.02 2.73 8.95
N ALA A 36 -1.05 2.89 7.63
CA ALA A 36 -2.24 2.83 6.81
C ALA A 36 -2.10 1.68 5.80
N PHE A 37 -2.97 0.70 5.90
CA PHE A 37 -3.02 -0.51 5.08
C PHE A 37 -4.01 -0.30 3.93
N PHE A 38 -3.53 -0.44 2.71
CA PHE A 38 -4.34 -0.27 1.51
C PHE A 38 -4.42 -1.58 0.74
N ASP A 39 -5.64 -2.07 0.51
CA ASP A 39 -5.83 -3.00 -0.58
C ASP A 39 -5.51 -2.31 -1.91
N LEU A 40 -5.07 -3.08 -2.91
CA LEU A 40 -4.61 -2.53 -4.18
C LEU A 40 -5.70 -2.51 -5.24
N ASP A 41 -6.23 -3.69 -5.56
CA ASP A 41 -7.09 -3.91 -6.72
C ASP A 41 -8.50 -3.33 -6.48
N LYS A 42 -8.96 -2.39 -7.32
CA LYS A 42 -10.20 -1.62 -7.19
C LYS A 42 -10.29 -0.68 -5.98
N THR A 43 -9.26 -0.65 -5.14
CA THR A 43 -9.13 0.27 -3.99
C THR A 43 -8.18 1.42 -4.33
N VAL A 44 -6.91 1.14 -4.64
CA VAL A 44 -5.92 2.14 -5.07
C VAL A 44 -5.92 2.29 -6.58
N ILE A 45 -6.03 1.18 -7.32
CA ILE A 45 -6.11 1.16 -8.77
C ILE A 45 -7.50 0.69 -9.23
N ALA A 46 -7.99 1.24 -10.35
CA ALA A 46 -9.36 1.04 -10.83
C ALA A 46 -9.66 -0.38 -11.34
N LYS A 47 -8.63 -1.22 -11.50
CA LYS A 47 -8.75 -2.58 -12.06
C LYS A 47 -7.89 -3.57 -11.28
N SER A 48 -8.05 -4.87 -11.58
CA SER A 48 -7.12 -5.89 -11.08
C SER A 48 -5.73 -5.70 -11.67
N SER A 49 -4.71 -5.63 -10.82
CA SER A 49 -3.31 -5.52 -11.20
C SER A 49 -2.86 -6.71 -12.05
N THR A 50 -3.20 -7.94 -11.65
CA THR A 50 -2.91 -9.15 -12.42
C THR A 50 -3.51 -9.10 -13.84
N LEU A 51 -4.72 -8.56 -13.98
CA LEU A 51 -5.36 -8.42 -15.29
C LEU A 51 -4.73 -7.32 -16.14
N ALA A 52 -4.28 -6.23 -15.52
CA ALA A 52 -3.64 -5.13 -16.22
C ALA A 52 -2.37 -5.58 -16.94
N PHE A 53 -1.58 -6.47 -16.33
CA PHE A 53 -0.36 -7.03 -16.92
C PHE A 53 -0.56 -8.21 -17.87
N SER A 54 -1.79 -8.68 -18.07
CA SER A 54 -2.06 -9.86 -18.93
C SER A 54 -1.63 -9.68 -20.39
N LYS A 55 -1.80 -8.47 -20.94
CA LYS A 55 -1.39 -8.19 -22.32
C LYS A 55 0.13 -8.22 -22.49
N PRO A 56 0.94 -7.53 -21.69
CA PRO A 56 2.41 -7.68 -21.70
C PRO A 56 2.86 -9.14 -21.56
N PHE A 57 2.31 -9.89 -20.62
CA PHE A 57 2.66 -11.30 -20.44
C PHE A 57 2.32 -12.15 -21.66
N PHE A 58 1.23 -11.83 -22.38
CA PHE A 58 0.89 -12.48 -23.63
C PHE A 58 1.87 -12.08 -24.76
N ASP A 59 2.14 -10.78 -24.92
CA ASP A 59 3.02 -10.25 -25.97
C ASP A 59 4.46 -10.77 -25.84
N GLN A 60 4.92 -11.01 -24.60
CA GLN A 60 6.24 -11.58 -24.26
C GLN A 60 6.25 -13.13 -24.20
N GLY A 61 5.14 -13.79 -24.57
CA GLY A 61 5.04 -15.25 -24.73
C GLY A 61 4.90 -16.05 -23.44
N LEU A 62 4.73 -15.43 -22.27
CA LEU A 62 4.44 -16.14 -21.00
C LEU A 62 3.04 -16.76 -21.01
N ILE A 63 2.06 -16.08 -21.61
CA ILE A 63 0.69 -16.58 -21.78
C ILE A 63 0.52 -17.02 -23.23
N ASN A 64 0.17 -18.27 -23.46
CA ASN A 64 -0.09 -18.76 -24.81
C ASN A 64 -1.57 -18.57 -25.21
N ARG A 65 -1.86 -18.50 -26.54
CA ARG A 65 -3.22 -18.32 -27.09
C ARG A 65 -4.21 -19.38 -26.61
N ARG A 66 -3.76 -20.61 -26.35
CA ARG A 66 -4.62 -21.69 -25.87
C ARG A 66 -5.01 -21.53 -24.42
N ALA A 67 -4.12 -20.98 -23.59
CA ALA A 67 -4.41 -20.66 -22.19
C ALA A 67 -5.44 -19.51 -22.12
N VAL A 68 -5.32 -18.49 -22.97
CA VAL A 68 -6.29 -17.38 -23.05
C VAL A 68 -7.68 -17.86 -23.47
N LEU A 69 -7.78 -18.78 -24.44
CA LEU A 69 -9.05 -19.32 -24.88
C LEU A 69 -9.70 -20.31 -23.91
N LYS A 70 -8.91 -21.01 -23.08
CA LYS A 70 -9.42 -21.93 -22.05
C LYS A 70 -9.82 -21.25 -20.75
N SER A 71 -9.10 -20.21 -20.35
CA SER A 71 -9.54 -19.38 -19.25
C SER A 71 -10.43 -18.28 -19.83
N SER A 72 -11.74 -18.59 -19.88
CA SER A 72 -12.69 -17.54 -20.19
C SER A 72 -12.52 -16.43 -19.16
N TYR A 73 -11.81 -15.39 -19.58
CA TYR A 73 -11.53 -14.16 -18.83
C TYR A 73 -12.81 -13.55 -18.23
N ALA A 74 -13.95 -13.79 -18.90
CA ALA A 74 -15.28 -13.44 -18.42
C ALA A 74 -15.65 -14.19 -17.13
N GLN A 75 -15.22 -15.43 -16.98
CA GLN A 75 -15.48 -16.24 -15.77
C GLN A 75 -14.67 -15.72 -14.58
N PHE A 76 -13.46 -15.23 -14.82
CA PHE A 76 -12.62 -14.59 -13.79
C PHE A 76 -13.28 -13.31 -13.23
N PHE A 77 -13.83 -12.45 -14.10
CA PHE A 77 -14.54 -11.24 -13.69
C PHE A 77 -15.83 -11.54 -12.93
N PHE A 78 -16.58 -12.55 -13.37
CA PHE A 78 -17.85 -12.93 -12.76
C PHE A 78 -17.65 -13.53 -11.36
N LEU A 79 -16.57 -14.28 -11.17
CA LEU A 79 -16.22 -14.92 -9.90
C LEU A 79 -15.73 -13.90 -8.84
N LEU A 80 -15.01 -12.86 -9.26
CA LEU A 80 -14.56 -11.79 -8.33
C LEU A 80 -15.69 -10.91 -7.79
N SER A 81 -16.86 -10.94 -8.42
CA SER A 81 -17.99 -10.08 -8.03
C SER A 81 -18.89 -10.66 -6.93
N GLY A 82 -18.61 -11.85 -6.43
CA GLY A 82 -19.46 -12.52 -5.41
C GLY A 82 -19.08 -13.97 -5.15
N ALA A 83 -17.80 -14.31 -5.29
CA ALA A 83 -17.32 -15.68 -5.17
C ALA A 83 -17.35 -16.20 -3.73
N ASP A 84 -17.89 -17.40 -3.57
CA ASP A 84 -17.80 -18.23 -2.38
C ASP A 84 -16.33 -18.70 -2.15
N HIS A 85 -15.99 -19.06 -0.91
CA HIS A 85 -14.64 -19.47 -0.50
C HIS A 85 -14.04 -20.57 -1.39
N ASP A 86 -14.85 -21.55 -1.76
CA ASP A 86 -14.46 -22.68 -2.64
C ASP A 86 -14.14 -22.23 -4.07
N GLN A 87 -14.78 -21.16 -4.55
CA GLN A 87 -14.52 -20.60 -5.87
C GLN A 87 -13.21 -19.85 -5.91
N MET A 88 -12.85 -19.15 -4.81
CA MET A 88 -11.57 -18.46 -4.68
C MET A 88 -10.39 -19.43 -4.65
N ASP A 89 -10.52 -20.58 -3.96
CA ASP A 89 -9.49 -21.61 -3.93
C ASP A 89 -9.28 -22.28 -5.30
N ARG A 90 -10.34 -22.52 -6.05
CA ARG A 90 -10.24 -23.02 -7.43
C ARG A 90 -9.56 -22.02 -8.35
N MET A 91 -9.84 -20.73 -8.16
CA MET A 91 -9.21 -19.67 -8.94
C MET A 91 -7.72 -19.55 -8.60
N ARG A 92 -7.34 -19.56 -7.32
CA ARG A 92 -5.96 -19.60 -6.87
C ARG A 92 -5.22 -20.73 -7.59
N THR A 93 -5.75 -21.96 -7.50
CA THR A 93 -5.17 -23.14 -8.15
C THR A 93 -5.05 -22.98 -9.67
N HIS A 94 -6.01 -22.34 -10.31
CA HIS A 94 -5.95 -22.10 -11.75
C HIS A 94 -4.86 -21.10 -12.14
N ILE A 95 -4.72 -19.99 -11.40
CA ILE A 95 -3.70 -18.97 -11.66
C ILE A 95 -2.30 -19.54 -11.39
N THR A 96 -2.10 -20.24 -10.29
CA THR A 96 -0.82 -20.83 -9.95
C THR A 96 -0.37 -21.88 -10.96
N ASN A 97 -1.29 -22.74 -11.41
CA ASN A 97 -1.02 -23.69 -12.47
C ASN A 97 -0.68 -23.02 -13.82
N MET A 98 -1.28 -21.87 -14.12
CA MET A 98 -0.98 -21.12 -15.34
C MET A 98 0.43 -20.54 -15.32
N CYS A 99 0.91 -20.10 -14.14
CA CYS A 99 2.25 -19.52 -13.96
C CYS A 99 3.35 -20.57 -13.82
N THR A 100 3.03 -21.86 -13.67
CA THR A 100 4.01 -22.92 -13.51
C THR A 100 5.02 -22.93 -14.66
N GLY A 101 6.31 -22.91 -14.31
CA GLY A 101 7.43 -22.90 -15.25
C GLY A 101 7.79 -21.52 -15.82
N TRP A 102 7.07 -20.44 -15.46
CA TRP A 102 7.48 -19.11 -15.85
C TRP A 102 8.78 -18.73 -15.14
N ASP A 103 9.65 -18.07 -15.87
CA ASP A 103 10.88 -17.51 -15.31
C ASP A 103 10.56 -16.23 -14.53
N VAL A 104 11.01 -16.19 -13.27
CA VAL A 104 10.69 -15.10 -12.33
C VAL A 104 11.32 -13.78 -12.76
N GLU A 105 12.56 -13.83 -13.26
CA GLU A 105 13.25 -12.62 -13.73
C GLU A 105 12.62 -12.06 -15.00
N GLN A 106 12.13 -12.93 -15.88
CA GLN A 106 11.34 -12.49 -17.04
C GLN A 106 10.04 -11.79 -16.61
N VAL A 107 9.32 -12.33 -15.63
CA VAL A 107 8.12 -11.68 -15.07
C VAL A 107 8.47 -10.31 -14.50
N LYS A 108 9.52 -10.20 -13.69
CA LYS A 108 9.98 -8.93 -13.11
C LYS A 108 10.38 -7.92 -14.17
N ALA A 109 11.10 -8.36 -15.23
CA ALA A 109 11.51 -7.49 -16.32
C ALA A 109 10.30 -6.91 -17.06
N ILE A 110 9.32 -7.75 -17.43
CA ILE A 110 8.10 -7.31 -18.10
C ILE A 110 7.32 -6.29 -17.25
N VAL A 111 7.19 -6.56 -15.95
CA VAL A 111 6.50 -5.64 -15.04
C VAL A 111 7.26 -4.31 -14.95
N ALA A 112 8.59 -4.34 -14.82
CA ALA A 112 9.41 -3.14 -14.72
C ALA A 112 9.33 -2.28 -15.99
N GLU A 113 9.37 -2.89 -17.18
CA GLU A 113 9.29 -2.21 -18.47
C GLU A 113 7.94 -1.55 -18.73
N THR A 114 6.85 -2.17 -18.25
CA THR A 114 5.48 -1.75 -18.59
C THR A 114 4.74 -1.08 -17.44
N LEU A 115 5.38 -0.93 -16.28
CA LEU A 115 4.76 -0.47 -15.03
C LEU A 115 4.01 0.85 -15.20
N HIS A 116 4.70 1.89 -15.65
CA HIS A 116 4.14 3.23 -15.76
C HIS A 116 3.04 3.33 -16.81
N ASP A 117 3.26 2.71 -17.99
CA ASP A 117 2.26 2.73 -19.07
C ASP A 117 0.94 2.05 -18.68
N ILE A 118 1.02 1.05 -17.80
CA ILE A 118 -0.13 0.25 -17.38
C ILE A 118 -0.77 0.77 -16.10
N VAL A 119 0.04 1.10 -15.09
CA VAL A 119 -0.45 1.38 -13.73
C VAL A 119 -0.86 2.84 -13.59
N ASP A 120 -0.06 3.80 -14.10
CA ASP A 120 -0.33 5.23 -13.93
C ASP A 120 -1.77 5.62 -14.33
N PRO A 121 -2.31 5.22 -15.49
CA PRO A 121 -3.67 5.57 -15.87
C PRO A 121 -4.76 4.87 -15.04
N LEU A 122 -4.39 3.90 -14.20
CA LEU A 122 -5.32 3.14 -13.36
C LEU A 122 -5.40 3.63 -11.94
N VAL A 123 -4.39 4.38 -11.45
CA VAL A 123 -4.39 4.89 -10.06
C VAL A 123 -5.49 5.94 -9.89
N PHE A 124 -6.27 5.80 -8.83
CA PHE A 124 -7.20 6.85 -8.44
C PHE A 124 -6.46 8.05 -7.84
N ALA A 125 -6.78 9.27 -8.29
CA ALA A 125 -6.21 10.50 -7.75
C ALA A 125 -6.47 10.63 -6.25
N GLU A 126 -7.68 10.27 -5.84
CA GLU A 126 -8.11 10.30 -4.45
C GLU A 126 -7.29 9.31 -3.58
N ALA A 127 -6.92 8.15 -4.13
CA ALA A 127 -6.05 7.20 -3.42
C ALA A 127 -4.63 7.74 -3.28
N ALA A 128 -4.08 8.35 -4.34
CA ALA A 128 -2.76 8.94 -4.30
C ALA A 128 -2.69 10.11 -3.30
N ASP A 129 -3.71 10.97 -3.26
CA ASP A 129 -3.84 12.07 -2.30
C ASP A 129 -3.90 11.51 -0.85
N LEU A 130 -4.72 10.50 -0.61
CA LEU A 130 -4.87 9.87 0.70
C LEU A 130 -3.56 9.20 1.19
N ILE A 131 -2.84 8.53 0.30
CA ILE A 131 -1.51 7.98 0.57
C ILE A 131 -0.54 9.10 0.97
N ALA A 132 -0.55 10.22 0.22
CA ALA A 132 0.30 11.37 0.52
C ALA A 132 -0.03 11.98 1.89
N ASP A 133 -1.31 12.10 2.23
CA ASP A 133 -1.78 12.61 3.53
C ASP A 133 -1.31 11.74 4.69
N HIS A 134 -1.38 10.41 4.56
CA HIS A 134 -0.85 9.51 5.58
C HIS A 134 0.65 9.68 5.78
N LYS A 135 1.41 9.80 4.70
CA LYS A 135 2.86 10.04 4.75
C LYS A 135 3.19 11.40 5.39
N LEU A 136 2.46 12.46 5.06
CA LEU A 136 2.64 13.78 5.69
C LEU A 136 2.34 13.74 7.20
N CYS A 137 1.43 12.88 7.63
CA CYS A 137 1.17 12.62 9.05
C CYS A 137 2.20 11.70 9.72
N GLY A 138 3.26 11.30 9.02
CA GLY A 138 4.31 10.42 9.56
C GLY A 138 3.88 8.96 9.71
N ARG A 139 2.81 8.52 9.03
CA ARG A 139 2.35 7.13 9.03
C ARG A 139 3.05 6.34 7.94
N ASP A 140 3.39 5.09 8.24
CA ASP A 140 3.82 4.17 7.20
C ASP A 140 2.64 3.79 6.30
N VAL A 141 2.90 3.69 5.01
CA VAL A 141 1.92 3.24 4.03
C VAL A 141 2.26 1.82 3.62
N VAL A 142 1.29 0.92 3.71
CA VAL A 142 1.44 -0.50 3.43
C VAL A 142 0.43 -0.92 2.37
N VAL A 143 0.90 -1.41 1.23
CA VAL A 143 0.01 -2.02 0.21
C VAL A 143 -0.14 -3.50 0.52
N VAL A 144 -1.38 -3.99 0.57
CA VAL A 144 -1.74 -5.37 0.93
C VAL A 144 -2.62 -5.97 -0.16
N SER A 145 -2.12 -6.91 -0.95
CA SER A 145 -2.84 -7.44 -2.11
C SER A 145 -2.74 -8.96 -2.26
N ALA A 146 -3.80 -9.56 -2.75
CA ALA A 146 -3.81 -10.99 -3.12
C ALA A 146 -3.04 -11.28 -4.42
N SER A 147 -2.68 -10.27 -5.18
CA SER A 147 -1.87 -10.39 -6.42
C SER A 147 -0.43 -10.77 -6.09
N GLY A 148 0.32 -11.24 -7.11
CA GLY A 148 1.70 -11.70 -6.96
C GLY A 148 2.68 -10.59 -6.58
N GLU A 149 3.67 -10.92 -5.76
CA GLU A 149 4.67 -9.98 -5.23
C GLU A 149 5.42 -9.24 -6.34
N GLU A 150 5.71 -9.91 -7.45
CA GLU A 150 6.45 -9.34 -8.59
C GLU A 150 5.68 -8.22 -9.30
N ILE A 151 4.35 -8.17 -9.13
CA ILE A 151 3.48 -7.10 -9.61
C ILE A 151 3.28 -6.04 -8.51
N VAL A 152 2.94 -6.49 -7.30
CA VAL A 152 2.53 -5.60 -6.20
C VAL A 152 3.68 -4.76 -5.68
N ALA A 153 4.87 -5.34 -5.50
CA ALA A 153 6.01 -4.62 -4.93
C ALA A 153 6.50 -3.44 -5.81
N PRO A 154 6.60 -3.55 -7.14
CA PRO A 154 6.88 -2.39 -8.00
C PRO A 154 5.80 -1.31 -7.94
N ILE A 155 4.52 -1.69 -7.94
CA ILE A 155 3.39 -0.74 -7.82
C ILE A 155 3.46 0.00 -6.48
N ALA A 156 3.66 -0.72 -5.37
CA ALA A 156 3.77 -0.14 -4.04
C ALA A 156 4.93 0.87 -3.96
N ARG A 157 6.09 0.54 -4.55
CA ARG A 157 7.22 1.48 -4.64
C ARG A 157 6.88 2.73 -5.45
N ALA A 158 6.21 2.59 -6.60
CA ALA A 158 5.78 3.72 -7.42
C ALA A 158 4.79 4.62 -6.67
N LEU A 159 3.92 4.06 -5.83
CA LEU A 159 3.02 4.80 -4.94
C LEU A 159 3.76 5.41 -3.73
N GLY A 160 5.03 5.12 -3.53
CA GLY A 160 5.82 5.57 -2.38
C GLY A 160 5.42 4.90 -1.07
N ALA A 161 4.88 3.67 -1.12
CA ALA A 161 4.57 2.89 0.07
C ALA A 161 5.84 2.44 0.80
N THR A 162 5.75 2.35 2.13
CA THR A 162 6.84 1.89 3.00
C THR A 162 7.01 0.38 2.91
N HIS A 163 5.91 -0.37 2.80
CA HIS A 163 5.89 -1.82 2.71
C HIS A 163 4.89 -2.30 1.66
N ALA A 164 5.15 -3.51 1.15
CA ALA A 164 4.24 -4.25 0.30
C ALA A 164 4.04 -5.65 0.88
N MET A 165 2.80 -6.11 0.92
CA MET A 165 2.41 -7.45 1.32
C MET A 165 1.60 -8.07 0.19
N ALA A 166 2.07 -9.19 -0.33
CA ALA A 166 1.52 -9.79 -1.53
C ALA A 166 1.59 -11.32 -1.48
N THR A 167 0.90 -11.98 -2.37
CA THR A 167 1.00 -13.43 -2.54
C THR A 167 2.38 -13.78 -3.08
N ARG A 168 3.03 -14.76 -2.46
CA ARG A 168 4.32 -15.30 -2.88
C ARG A 168 4.17 -16.73 -3.35
N MET A 169 4.70 -16.99 -4.53
CA MET A 169 4.77 -18.34 -5.10
C MET A 169 6.08 -19.02 -4.74
N VAL A 170 6.08 -20.35 -4.73
CA VAL A 170 7.30 -21.14 -4.56
C VAL A 170 8.11 -21.05 -5.85
N VAL A 171 9.42 -20.79 -5.71
CA VAL A 171 10.38 -20.68 -6.80
C VAL A 171 11.45 -21.73 -6.63
N GLU A 172 11.70 -22.52 -7.68
CA GLU A 172 12.80 -23.47 -7.78
C GLU A 172 13.53 -23.24 -9.11
N ASP A 173 14.85 -23.21 -9.08
CA ASP A 173 15.70 -22.96 -10.25
C ASP A 173 15.29 -21.71 -11.07
N GLY A 174 14.86 -20.63 -10.37
CA GLY A 174 14.42 -19.39 -11.00
C GLY A 174 13.04 -19.42 -11.63
N LYS A 175 12.26 -20.48 -11.46
CA LYS A 175 10.92 -20.64 -12.05
C LYS A 175 9.87 -20.93 -10.99
N TYR A 176 8.64 -20.50 -11.25
CA TYR A 176 7.50 -20.86 -10.41
C TYR A 176 7.19 -22.34 -10.51
N THR A 177 7.02 -22.99 -9.35
CA THR A 177 6.62 -24.43 -9.27
C THR A 177 5.13 -24.62 -9.51
N GLY A 178 4.31 -23.59 -9.34
CA GLY A 178 2.86 -23.67 -9.31
C GLY A 178 2.28 -23.74 -7.89
N ASP A 179 3.15 -23.84 -6.86
CA ASP A 179 2.73 -23.81 -5.46
C ASP A 179 2.77 -22.38 -4.89
N VAL A 180 2.02 -22.16 -3.81
CA VAL A 180 1.97 -20.89 -3.09
C VAL A 180 2.69 -21.01 -1.77
N ALA A 181 3.76 -20.23 -1.59
CA ALA A 181 4.48 -20.14 -0.33
C ALA A 181 3.71 -19.32 0.72
N PHE A 182 3.01 -18.25 0.27
CA PHE A 182 2.18 -17.41 1.13
C PHE A 182 1.03 -16.81 0.30
N TYR A 183 -0.20 -16.97 0.79
CA TYR A 183 -1.40 -16.42 0.13
C TYR A 183 -1.94 -15.21 0.90
N CYS A 184 -1.77 -14.01 0.34
CA CYS A 184 -2.18 -12.74 0.94
C CYS A 184 -3.65 -12.43 0.66
N TYR A 185 -4.56 -13.28 1.17
CA TYR A 185 -6.00 -13.17 0.97
C TYR A 185 -6.75 -13.51 2.26
N GLY A 186 -7.86 -12.81 2.56
CA GLY A 186 -8.70 -13.06 3.72
C GLY A 186 -7.88 -13.10 5.03
N ALA A 187 -7.89 -14.23 5.74
CA ALA A 187 -7.13 -14.43 6.96
C ALA A 187 -5.60 -14.27 6.75
N GLY A 188 -5.08 -14.55 5.55
CA GLY A 188 -3.68 -14.34 5.21
C GLY A 188 -3.26 -12.86 5.25
N LYS A 189 -4.14 -11.95 4.81
CA LYS A 189 -3.89 -10.50 4.97
C LYS A 189 -3.78 -10.11 6.43
N VAL A 190 -4.67 -10.60 7.29
CA VAL A 190 -4.67 -10.32 8.73
C VAL A 190 -3.38 -10.81 9.38
N ALA A 191 -2.99 -12.06 9.11
CA ALA A 191 -1.75 -12.64 9.64
C ALA A 191 -0.52 -11.81 9.25
N ALA A 192 -0.42 -11.39 7.99
CA ALA A 192 0.67 -10.54 7.51
C ALA A 192 0.68 -9.16 8.21
N ILE A 193 -0.48 -8.52 8.36
CA ILE A 193 -0.62 -7.24 9.06
C ILE A 193 -0.19 -7.36 10.52
N GLN A 194 -0.63 -8.41 11.22
CA GLN A 194 -0.27 -8.65 12.63
C GLN A 194 1.23 -8.90 12.80
N GLU A 195 1.85 -9.67 11.89
CA GLU A 195 3.29 -9.90 11.90
C GLU A 195 4.06 -8.59 11.66
N LEU A 196 3.66 -7.79 10.67
CA LEU A 196 4.26 -6.48 10.41
C LEU A 196 4.07 -5.54 11.59
N ALA A 197 2.87 -5.46 12.15
CA ALA A 197 2.56 -4.61 13.29
C ALA A 197 3.42 -4.95 14.50
N LYS A 198 3.62 -6.24 14.78
CA LYS A 198 4.51 -6.70 15.85
C LYS A 198 5.97 -6.33 15.58
N ARG A 199 6.45 -6.45 14.34
CA ARG A 199 7.83 -6.13 13.96
C ARG A 199 8.14 -4.64 14.03
N GLU A 200 7.22 -3.82 13.52
CA GLU A 200 7.38 -2.36 13.41
C GLU A 200 6.88 -1.60 14.65
N GLY A 201 6.17 -2.29 15.55
CA GLY A 201 5.59 -1.69 16.76
C GLY A 201 4.33 -0.87 16.51
N TYR A 202 3.49 -1.24 15.50
CA TYR A 202 2.24 -0.53 15.24
C TYR A 202 1.14 -0.96 16.22
N PRO A 203 0.56 -0.03 17.02
CA PRO A 203 -0.68 -0.28 17.74
C PRO A 203 -1.84 -0.28 16.73
N LEU A 204 -2.37 -1.47 16.41
CA LEU A 204 -3.37 -1.65 15.34
C LEU A 204 -4.65 -0.83 15.60
N GLU A 205 -5.00 -0.58 16.85
CA GLU A 205 -6.11 0.30 17.26
C GLU A 205 -5.95 1.76 16.80
N HIS A 206 -4.74 2.18 16.44
CA HIS A 206 -4.44 3.51 15.90
C HIS A 206 -4.09 3.48 14.41
N CYS A 207 -4.19 2.31 13.78
CA CYS A 207 -3.90 2.13 12.36
C CYS A 207 -5.17 2.24 11.50
N TYR A 208 -4.97 2.42 10.22
CA TYR A 208 -5.99 2.63 9.20
C TYR A 208 -6.01 1.46 8.22
N ALA A 209 -7.18 1.10 7.67
CA ALA A 209 -7.27 0.14 6.57
C ALA A 209 -8.33 0.56 5.56
N TYR A 210 -8.06 0.29 4.28
CA TYR A 210 -8.86 0.68 3.13
C TYR A 210 -9.06 -0.51 2.19
N SER A 211 -10.31 -0.83 1.84
CA SER A 211 -10.64 -1.89 0.88
C SER A 211 -12.00 -1.69 0.23
N ASP A 212 -12.19 -2.32 -0.95
CA ASP A 212 -13.44 -2.33 -1.72
C ASP A 212 -14.27 -3.60 -1.52
N SER A 213 -13.71 -4.65 -0.95
CA SER A 213 -14.29 -6.00 -0.95
C SER A 213 -14.65 -6.54 0.41
N ILE A 214 -15.81 -7.24 0.47
CA ILE A 214 -16.24 -7.98 1.68
C ILE A 214 -15.23 -9.05 2.11
N THR A 215 -14.42 -9.56 1.18
CA THR A 215 -13.39 -10.55 1.50
C THR A 215 -12.28 -10.00 2.39
N ASP A 216 -12.15 -8.68 2.45
CA ASP A 216 -11.22 -7.96 3.31
C ASP A 216 -11.85 -7.48 4.63
N LEU A 217 -13.08 -7.92 4.93
CA LEU A 217 -13.72 -7.61 6.21
C LEU A 217 -12.82 -7.94 7.41
N PRO A 218 -12.12 -9.09 7.46
CA PRO A 218 -11.19 -9.39 8.57
C PRO A 218 -10.02 -8.39 8.66
N MET A 219 -9.50 -7.90 7.52
CA MET A 219 -8.47 -6.87 7.49
C MET A 219 -8.98 -5.54 8.06
N LEU A 220 -10.17 -5.11 7.65
CA LEU A 220 -10.81 -3.89 8.15
C LEU A 220 -11.12 -3.97 9.64
N GLU A 221 -11.55 -5.13 10.14
CA GLU A 221 -11.81 -5.38 11.57
C GLU A 221 -10.54 -5.40 12.42
N SER A 222 -9.37 -5.63 11.82
CA SER A 222 -8.11 -5.75 12.57
C SER A 222 -7.52 -4.40 13.00
N VAL A 223 -8.07 -3.27 12.54
CA VAL A 223 -7.55 -1.92 12.80
C VAL A 223 -8.59 -1.02 13.47
N GLY A 224 -8.12 0.07 14.09
CA GLY A 224 -9.02 1.03 14.76
C GLY A 224 -9.75 1.98 13.80
N HIS A 225 -9.22 2.19 12.58
CA HIS A 225 -9.79 3.13 11.60
C HIS A 225 -10.07 2.47 10.25
N PRO A 226 -11.06 1.56 10.17
CA PRO A 226 -11.48 0.94 8.92
C PRO A 226 -12.25 1.92 8.03
N THR A 227 -12.04 1.85 6.73
CA THR A 227 -12.75 2.66 5.72
C THR A 227 -13.00 1.82 4.47
N ALA A 228 -14.23 1.79 4.01
CA ALA A 228 -14.58 1.15 2.75
C ALA A 228 -14.40 2.14 1.57
N VAL A 229 -13.75 1.68 0.50
CA VAL A 229 -13.51 2.47 -0.72
C VAL A 229 -14.22 1.80 -1.88
N ASN A 230 -15.11 2.51 -2.59
CA ASN A 230 -15.89 1.94 -3.70
C ASN A 230 -16.47 0.54 -3.38
N PRO A 231 -17.03 0.30 -2.17
CA PRO A 231 -17.30 -1.02 -1.67
C PRO A 231 -18.28 -1.80 -2.54
N ASP A 232 -18.06 -3.11 -2.63
CA ASP A 232 -19.05 -4.03 -3.15
C ASP A 232 -20.34 -3.99 -2.30
N ARG A 233 -21.41 -4.63 -2.80
CA ARG A 233 -22.72 -4.56 -2.16
C ARG A 233 -22.70 -5.10 -0.71
N ALA A 234 -21.93 -6.16 -0.47
CA ALA A 234 -21.86 -6.82 0.83
C ALA A 234 -21.05 -5.97 1.83
N LEU A 235 -19.86 -5.48 1.43
CA LEU A 235 -19.06 -4.59 2.26
C LEU A 235 -19.78 -3.26 2.54
N ARG A 236 -20.50 -2.70 1.56
CA ARG A 236 -21.30 -1.48 1.77
C ARG A 236 -22.34 -1.68 2.86
N LYS A 237 -23.04 -2.82 2.85
CA LYS A 237 -24.04 -3.17 3.89
C LYS A 237 -23.39 -3.29 5.28
N GLU A 238 -22.25 -3.98 5.36
CA GLU A 238 -21.50 -4.13 6.61
C GLU A 238 -20.96 -2.79 7.13
N SER A 239 -20.39 -1.96 6.24
CA SER A 239 -19.88 -0.64 6.62
C SER A 239 -20.97 0.26 7.17
N MET A 240 -22.16 0.26 6.55
CA MET A 240 -23.32 1.01 7.05
C MET A 240 -23.80 0.50 8.42
N ALA A 241 -23.85 -0.83 8.61
CA ALA A 241 -24.29 -1.43 9.88
C ALA A 241 -23.32 -1.11 11.03
N ARG A 242 -22.04 -0.93 10.73
CA ARG A 242 -20.96 -0.65 11.70
C ARG A 242 -20.64 0.84 11.84
N GLY A 243 -21.25 1.70 11.03
CA GLY A 243 -20.96 3.14 11.01
C GLY A 243 -19.55 3.46 10.47
N TRP A 244 -18.97 2.58 9.63
CA TRP A 244 -17.67 2.83 9.02
C TRP A 244 -17.76 3.85 7.89
N PRO A 245 -16.75 4.71 7.72
CA PRO A 245 -16.68 5.62 6.58
C PRO A 245 -16.70 4.88 5.24
N VAL A 246 -17.37 5.49 4.25
CA VAL A 246 -17.39 5.01 2.87
C VAL A 246 -16.88 6.14 1.97
N LEU A 247 -15.80 5.88 1.25
CA LEU A 247 -15.23 6.78 0.26
C LEU A 247 -15.60 6.35 -1.16
N THR A 248 -15.71 7.31 -2.05
CA THR A 248 -15.90 7.07 -3.48
C THR A 248 -14.75 7.70 -4.25
N PHE A 249 -13.96 6.86 -4.93
CA PHE A 249 -12.88 7.26 -5.82
C PHE A 249 -13.35 7.09 -7.27
N SER A 250 -13.09 8.06 -8.10
CA SER A 250 -13.63 8.10 -9.48
C SER A 250 -12.65 8.66 -10.51
N ARG A 251 -11.58 9.32 -10.09
CA ARG A 251 -10.66 10.04 -10.98
C ARG A 251 -9.34 9.28 -11.13
N PRO A 252 -9.07 8.63 -12.28
CA PRO A 252 -7.74 8.10 -12.57
C PRO A 252 -6.72 9.24 -12.69
N VAL A 253 -5.48 9.03 -12.24
CA VAL A 253 -4.41 10.01 -12.31
C VAL A 253 -3.15 9.41 -12.93
N SER A 254 -2.34 10.25 -13.58
CA SER A 254 -0.97 9.88 -13.95
C SER A 254 -0.05 10.06 -12.75
N LEU A 255 0.65 8.99 -12.33
CA LEU A 255 1.61 9.02 -11.23
C LEU A 255 2.80 9.93 -11.54
N GLY A 256 3.18 10.10 -12.82
CA GLY A 256 4.29 10.93 -13.25
C GLY A 256 4.16 12.41 -12.86
N ASP A 257 2.93 12.89 -12.68
CA ASP A 257 2.66 14.29 -12.37
C ASP A 257 2.69 14.61 -10.87
N ARG A 258 2.67 13.61 -9.97
CA ARG A 258 2.47 13.82 -8.52
C ARG A 258 3.51 13.21 -7.60
N ILE A 259 4.29 12.23 -8.04
CA ILE A 259 5.35 11.63 -7.23
C ILE A 259 6.69 12.17 -7.73
N PRO A 260 7.41 13.00 -6.94
CA PRO A 260 8.78 13.34 -7.29
C PRO A 260 9.61 12.07 -7.27
N VAL A 261 9.99 11.58 -8.44
CA VAL A 261 11.00 10.53 -8.56
C VAL A 261 12.28 11.11 -7.93
N PRO A 262 12.88 10.49 -6.92
CA PRO A 262 14.17 10.93 -6.44
C PRO A 262 15.14 10.82 -7.62
N SER A 263 15.60 11.96 -8.15
CA SER A 263 16.62 12.02 -9.18
C SER A 263 17.83 11.26 -8.66
N GLY A 264 18.02 10.07 -9.20
CA GLY A 264 19.26 9.31 -9.05
C GLY A 264 20.40 10.23 -9.45
N ALA A 265 21.43 10.27 -8.61
CA ALA A 265 22.61 11.11 -8.73
C ALA A 265 23.03 11.26 -10.20
N ALA A 266 22.95 12.50 -10.69
CA ALA A 266 23.54 12.88 -11.96
C ALA A 266 25.03 12.52 -11.89
N GLY A 267 25.46 11.55 -12.70
CA GLY A 267 26.85 11.22 -12.90
C GLY A 267 27.59 12.48 -13.33
N ALA A 268 28.65 12.81 -12.61
CA ALA A 268 29.55 13.93 -12.94
C ALA A 268 30.03 13.79 -14.39
N PRO A 269 30.07 14.91 -15.17
CA PRO A 269 30.61 14.87 -16.50
C PRO A 269 32.11 14.58 -16.44
N PRO A 270 32.70 13.83 -17.42
CA PRO A 270 34.12 13.58 -17.46
C PRO A 270 34.88 14.88 -17.71
N ALA A 271 35.91 15.10 -16.89
CA ALA A 271 36.81 16.24 -16.96
C ALA A 271 37.41 16.39 -18.37
N GLY A 272 37.36 17.62 -18.88
CA GLY A 272 37.86 18.00 -20.19
C GLY A 272 39.35 17.72 -20.38
N GLY A 273 39.67 16.98 -21.43
CA GLY A 273 41.01 16.84 -22.01
C GLY A 273 41.29 17.98 -22.96
N GLY A 274 42.45 18.59 -22.75
CA GLY A 274 42.93 19.84 -23.31
C GLY A 274 43.00 19.93 -24.84
N ARG A 275 42.72 21.12 -25.29
CA ARG A 275 43.08 21.63 -26.62
C ARG A 275 44.59 21.62 -26.83
N ARG A 276 45.06 21.03 -27.92
CA ARG A 276 46.28 21.48 -28.63
C ARG A 276 45.89 21.86 -30.04
N GLY A 277 46.08 23.15 -30.31
CA GLY A 277 45.99 23.68 -31.66
C GLY A 277 47.22 23.28 -32.47
N VAL A 278 47.06 23.08 -33.77
CA VAL A 278 48.08 23.21 -34.79
C VAL A 278 47.48 23.94 -35.99
N SER A 279 48.08 25.06 -36.28
CA SER A 279 47.93 25.92 -37.46
C SER A 279 48.59 25.33 -38.67
N GLY A 280 48.11 25.69 -39.87
CA GLY A 280 48.74 25.54 -41.17
C GLY A 280 47.73 25.07 -42.21
N GLY A 281 47.30 25.72 -43.23
CA GLY A 281 48.05 26.62 -44.09
C GLY A 281 48.02 26.05 -45.49
N GLY A 282 47.46 26.80 -46.49
CA GLY A 282 47.63 26.56 -47.93
C GLY A 282 46.66 25.62 -48.58
N GLY A 283 45.86 25.84 -49.63
CA GLY A 283 46.02 26.75 -50.76
C GLY A 283 45.91 25.97 -52.07
N TYR A 284 45.08 26.42 -52.98
CA TYR A 284 44.98 26.07 -54.42
C TYR A 284 44.61 24.62 -54.80
N ASP A 285 43.66 24.33 -55.62
CA ASP A 285 43.12 24.83 -56.92
C ASP A 285 41.62 24.44 -57.04
#